data_ff4a0cbd10b5bfb616bc1b98b8f2b3d8
#
_entry.id   ff4a0cbd10b5bfb616bc1b98b8f2b3d8
#
_cell.length_a   1.000
_cell.length_b   1.000
_cell.length_c   1.000
_cell.angle_alpha   90.00
_cell.angle_beta   90.00
_cell.angle_gamma   90.00
#
_symmetry.space_group_name_H-M   'P 1'
#
loop_
_entity.id
_entity.type
_entity.pdbx_description
1 polymer ?
#
loop_
_entity_poly.entity_id
_entity_poly.type
_entity_poly.pdbx_seq_one_letter_code
_entity_poly.pdbx_strand_id
1 'polypeptide(L)'
;MPLVVRVLAPGFMESPEKVALTVDLCRITFPFLLFISIVSFQAGILNSFDRFAAPAAAPIILNLGMIVAGLASVILFDMPVYGMAWGITISGFIEVIWLKYFLNRESIRIRPDVHIRTLMQDKEIRTLFKRIAPGVVGAGIYQINMVVDTILVSLVSGGAVSWLYYANRLQQLPLGVIGAAISVALLPLLSRKLKAGEIREAAAVQDKAVIYGLMMSLPAAVLFVCLADSLIELLFEHGRFTASDTYKTALALKAYAVGLPCYVMVKALMPNFFARGDTTTPVKYSFCLLYTSPS
;
A
#
# COMPACT_ATOMS: atom_id res chain seq x y z
N MET A 1 0.85 -12.70 -19.17
CA MET A 1 0.57 -11.26 -19.09
C MET A 1 -0.68 -10.81 -19.86
N PRO A 2 -0.93 -11.12 -21.14
CA PRO A 2 -2.14 -10.64 -21.83
C PRO A 2 -3.46 -10.99 -21.12
N LEU A 3 -3.59 -12.20 -20.60
CA LEU A 3 -4.78 -12.61 -19.84
C LEU A 3 -4.97 -11.81 -18.55
N VAL A 4 -3.87 -11.51 -17.86
CA VAL A 4 -3.90 -10.71 -16.62
C VAL A 4 -4.42 -9.30 -16.91
N VAL A 5 -3.92 -8.66 -17.95
CA VAL A 5 -4.37 -7.31 -18.36
C VAL A 5 -5.85 -7.32 -18.77
N ARG A 6 -6.30 -8.36 -19.49
CA ARG A 6 -7.72 -8.52 -19.87
C ARG A 6 -8.65 -8.62 -18.66
N VAL A 7 -8.22 -9.31 -17.63
CA VAL A 7 -9.03 -9.49 -16.41
C VAL A 7 -9.01 -8.25 -15.54
N LEU A 8 -7.83 -7.61 -15.37
CA LEU A 8 -7.67 -6.49 -14.45
C LEU A 8 -8.08 -5.12 -15.03
N ALA A 9 -8.04 -4.96 -16.35
CA ALA A 9 -8.39 -3.72 -17.01
C ALA A 9 -9.17 -3.97 -18.32
N PRO A 10 -10.39 -4.52 -18.24
CA PRO A 10 -11.20 -4.82 -19.41
C PRO A 10 -11.50 -3.58 -20.24
N GLY A 11 -11.65 -2.39 -19.64
CA GLY A 11 -11.86 -1.13 -20.35
C GLY A 11 -10.69 -0.70 -21.25
N PHE A 12 -9.48 -1.28 -21.09
CA PHE A 12 -8.36 -1.00 -22.00
C PHE A 12 -8.48 -1.75 -23.34
N MET A 13 -9.37 -2.75 -23.42
CA MET A 13 -9.54 -3.55 -24.62
C MET A 13 -10.06 -2.75 -25.83
N GLU A 14 -10.66 -1.58 -25.59
CA GLU A 14 -11.08 -0.66 -26.66
C GLU A 14 -9.89 -0.04 -27.43
N SER A 15 -8.69 -0.09 -26.86
CA SER A 15 -7.48 0.48 -27.47
C SER A 15 -6.35 -0.56 -27.51
N PRO A 16 -6.12 -1.23 -28.66
CA PRO A 16 -5.06 -2.24 -28.81
C PRO A 16 -3.67 -1.73 -28.39
N GLU A 17 -3.37 -0.46 -28.65
CA GLU A 17 -2.10 0.16 -28.30
C GLU A 17 -1.90 0.24 -26.78
N LYS A 18 -2.95 0.59 -26.03
CA LYS A 18 -2.89 0.62 -24.56
C LYS A 18 -2.70 -0.77 -23.99
N VAL A 19 -3.35 -1.78 -24.55
CA VAL A 19 -3.16 -3.17 -24.14
C VAL A 19 -1.73 -3.63 -24.39
N ALA A 20 -1.18 -3.37 -25.58
CA ALA A 20 0.18 -3.75 -25.93
C ALA A 20 1.19 -3.08 -24.97
N LEU A 21 1.08 -1.77 -24.78
CA LEU A 21 1.93 -1.01 -23.86
C LEU A 21 1.83 -1.57 -22.42
N THR A 22 0.62 -1.80 -21.92
CA THR A 22 0.40 -2.31 -20.56
C THR A 22 1.00 -3.71 -20.40
N VAL A 23 0.87 -4.59 -21.39
CA VAL A 23 1.46 -5.93 -21.37
C VAL A 23 2.98 -5.85 -21.31
N ASP A 24 3.60 -4.98 -22.09
CA ASP A 24 5.05 -4.84 -22.11
C ASP A 24 5.58 -4.26 -20.80
N LEU A 25 4.93 -3.24 -20.26
CA LEU A 25 5.26 -2.67 -18.94
C LEU A 25 5.11 -3.72 -17.82
N CYS A 26 4.04 -4.50 -17.86
CA CYS A 26 3.84 -5.60 -16.92
C CYS A 26 4.93 -6.66 -17.01
N ARG A 27 5.41 -6.99 -18.22
CA ARG A 27 6.53 -7.94 -18.41
C ARG A 27 7.82 -7.42 -17.79
N ILE A 28 8.11 -6.13 -17.97
CA ILE A 28 9.29 -5.47 -17.42
C ILE A 28 9.23 -5.42 -15.88
N THR A 29 8.07 -5.09 -15.33
CA THR A 29 7.91 -4.92 -13.87
C THR A 29 7.66 -6.23 -13.13
N PHE A 30 7.26 -7.31 -13.81
CA PHE A 30 6.93 -8.59 -13.16
C PHE A 30 8.08 -9.19 -12.31
N PRO A 31 9.35 -9.15 -12.74
CA PRO A 31 10.46 -9.64 -11.93
C PRO A 31 10.60 -8.93 -10.57
N PHE A 32 10.09 -7.70 -10.45
CA PHE A 32 10.07 -6.97 -9.19
C PHE A 32 9.31 -7.72 -8.08
N LEU A 33 8.28 -8.50 -8.42
CA LEU A 33 7.54 -9.32 -7.44
C LEU A 33 8.47 -10.32 -6.73
N LEU A 34 9.41 -10.91 -7.46
CA LEU A 34 10.42 -11.79 -6.88
C LEU A 34 11.34 -11.01 -5.94
N PHE A 35 11.83 -9.86 -6.40
CA PHE A 35 12.76 -9.04 -5.62
C PHE A 35 12.11 -8.51 -4.34
N ILE A 36 10.89 -7.96 -4.41
CA ILE A 36 10.20 -7.43 -3.22
C ILE A 36 9.86 -8.54 -2.21
N SER A 37 9.61 -9.77 -2.68
CA SER A 37 9.40 -10.93 -1.80
C SER A 37 10.69 -11.27 -1.03
N ILE A 38 11.84 -11.25 -1.70
CA ILE A 38 13.15 -11.47 -1.08
C ILE A 38 13.47 -10.32 -0.12
N VAL A 39 13.25 -9.08 -0.52
CA VAL A 39 13.43 -7.87 0.30
C VAL A 39 12.60 -7.96 1.58
N SER A 40 11.32 -8.32 1.47
CA SER A 40 10.42 -8.46 2.61
C SER A 40 10.91 -9.54 3.59
N PHE A 41 11.41 -10.66 3.07
CA PHE A 41 11.97 -11.72 3.88
C PHE A 41 13.27 -11.28 4.59
N GLN A 42 14.19 -10.65 3.87
CA GLN A 42 15.44 -10.11 4.43
C GLN A 42 15.17 -9.02 5.47
N ALA A 43 14.20 -8.13 5.19
CA ALA A 43 13.77 -7.09 6.12
C ALA A 43 13.18 -7.68 7.41
N GLY A 44 12.36 -8.74 7.28
CA GLY A 44 11.81 -9.46 8.43
C GLY A 44 12.91 -10.04 9.32
N ILE A 45 13.95 -10.62 8.73
CA ILE A 45 15.09 -11.14 9.49
C ILE A 45 15.82 -9.99 10.21
N LEU A 46 16.20 -8.91 9.51
CA LEU A 46 16.88 -7.77 10.12
C LEU A 46 16.05 -7.15 11.25
N ASN A 47 14.76 -7.01 11.08
CA ASN A 47 13.85 -6.51 12.12
C ASN A 47 13.80 -7.42 13.34
N SER A 48 13.93 -8.74 13.19
CA SER A 48 13.99 -9.67 14.31
C SER A 48 15.27 -9.56 15.15
N PHE A 49 16.30 -8.92 14.58
CA PHE A 49 17.55 -8.57 15.26
C PHE A 49 17.63 -7.08 15.67
N ASP A 50 16.49 -6.39 15.72
CA ASP A 50 16.39 -4.96 16.06
C ASP A 50 17.14 -4.02 15.09
N ARG A 51 17.36 -4.46 13.85
CA ARG A 51 18.03 -3.70 12.80
C ARG A 51 17.03 -3.11 11.82
N PHE A 52 16.39 -2.00 12.21
CA PHE A 52 15.31 -1.37 11.46
C PHE A 52 15.77 -0.39 10.36
N ALA A 53 16.97 0.21 10.49
CA ALA A 53 17.42 1.28 9.62
C ALA A 53 17.60 0.84 8.16
N ALA A 54 18.20 -0.33 7.92
CA ALA A 54 18.44 -0.84 6.58
C ALA A 54 17.14 -1.20 5.83
N PRO A 55 16.17 -1.92 6.45
CA PRO A 55 14.85 -2.12 5.87
C PRO A 55 14.08 -0.83 5.61
N ALA A 56 14.16 0.17 6.49
CA ALA A 56 13.48 1.45 6.33
C ALA A 56 14.03 2.26 5.14
N ALA A 57 15.26 2.01 4.71
CA ALA A 57 15.86 2.67 3.54
C ALA A 57 15.40 2.06 2.19
N ALA A 58 14.86 0.84 2.16
CA ALA A 58 14.47 0.19 0.91
C ALA A 58 13.48 1.04 0.08
N PRO A 59 12.37 1.58 0.61
CA PRO A 59 11.48 2.43 -0.17
C PRO A 59 12.15 3.69 -0.75
N ILE A 60 13.21 4.19 -0.10
CA ILE A 60 13.98 5.34 -0.61
C ILE A 60 14.74 4.92 -1.86
N ILE A 61 15.35 3.74 -1.87
CA ILE A 61 16.08 3.20 -3.02
C ILE A 61 15.12 3.04 -4.21
N LEU A 62 13.92 2.49 -3.98
CA LEU A 62 12.90 2.34 -5.02
C LEU A 62 12.51 3.69 -5.64
N ASN A 63 12.18 4.68 -4.80
CA ASN A 63 11.74 5.98 -5.26
C ASN A 63 12.85 6.72 -6.02
N LEU A 64 14.08 6.72 -5.50
CA LEU A 64 15.23 7.32 -6.19
C LEU A 64 15.51 6.62 -7.53
N GLY A 65 15.44 5.29 -7.56
CA GLY A 65 15.64 4.53 -8.79
C GLY A 65 14.59 4.83 -9.85
N MET A 66 13.31 4.97 -9.47
CA MET A 66 12.26 5.38 -10.39
C MET A 66 12.49 6.80 -10.93
N ILE A 67 12.87 7.76 -10.08
CA ILE A 67 13.15 9.13 -10.47
C ILE A 67 14.33 9.18 -11.44
N VAL A 68 15.45 8.56 -11.07
CA VAL A 68 16.66 8.55 -11.90
C VAL A 68 16.41 7.87 -13.25
N ALA A 69 15.78 6.69 -13.25
CA ALA A 69 15.50 5.97 -14.48
C ALA A 69 14.47 6.69 -15.35
N GLY A 70 13.44 7.31 -14.75
CA GLY A 70 12.46 8.13 -15.45
C GLY A 70 13.12 9.35 -16.13
N LEU A 71 13.92 10.12 -15.40
CA LEU A 71 14.63 11.27 -15.94
C LEU A 71 15.64 10.88 -17.03
N ALA A 72 16.42 9.83 -16.77
CA ALA A 72 17.39 9.34 -17.77
C ALA A 72 16.70 8.89 -19.06
N SER A 73 15.53 8.24 -18.97
CA SER A 73 14.82 7.78 -20.14
C SER A 73 14.16 8.91 -20.94
N VAL A 74 13.76 10.00 -20.30
CA VAL A 74 13.31 11.22 -20.99
C VAL A 74 14.45 11.84 -21.77
N ILE A 75 15.62 11.99 -21.12
CA ILE A 75 16.78 12.67 -21.73
C ILE A 75 17.38 11.83 -22.87
N LEU A 76 17.45 10.51 -22.73
CA LEU A 76 18.18 9.65 -23.66
C LEU A 76 17.30 9.04 -24.75
N PHE A 77 16.01 8.76 -24.47
CA PHE A 77 15.19 7.91 -25.35
C PHE A 77 13.79 8.46 -25.62
N ASP A 78 13.37 9.55 -24.98
CA ASP A 78 11.99 10.09 -25.01
C ASP A 78 10.89 9.05 -24.69
N MET A 79 11.22 8.10 -23.80
CA MET A 79 10.34 6.99 -23.42
C MET A 79 10.18 6.90 -21.88
N PRO A 80 9.60 7.91 -21.19
CA PRO A 80 9.60 7.99 -19.74
C PRO A 80 8.91 6.81 -19.05
N VAL A 81 7.88 6.25 -19.66
CA VAL A 81 7.10 5.15 -19.07
C VAL A 81 7.92 3.86 -18.99
N TYR A 82 8.68 3.55 -20.04
CA TYR A 82 9.59 2.41 -20.04
C TYR A 82 10.74 2.59 -19.05
N GLY A 83 11.28 3.81 -18.94
CA GLY A 83 12.30 4.12 -17.96
C GLY A 83 11.84 3.88 -16.52
N MET A 84 10.64 4.32 -16.17
CA MET A 84 10.05 4.06 -14.87
C MET A 84 9.86 2.56 -14.60
N ALA A 85 9.40 1.79 -15.60
CA ALA A 85 9.22 0.35 -15.47
C ALA A 85 10.55 -0.39 -15.21
N TRP A 86 11.60 -0.05 -15.94
CA TRP A 86 12.95 -0.56 -15.70
C TRP A 86 13.51 -0.09 -14.36
N GLY A 87 13.23 1.17 -13.98
CA GLY A 87 13.61 1.75 -12.69
C GLY A 87 13.08 0.92 -11.52
N ILE A 88 11.81 0.51 -11.55
CA ILE A 88 11.20 -0.36 -10.54
C ILE A 88 11.98 -1.68 -10.43
N THR A 89 12.22 -2.35 -11.55
CA THR A 89 12.85 -3.68 -11.57
C THR A 89 14.30 -3.64 -11.12
N ILE A 90 15.07 -2.67 -11.61
CA ILE A 90 16.47 -2.47 -11.23
C ILE A 90 16.58 -2.08 -9.75
N SER A 91 15.70 -1.20 -9.27
CA SER A 91 15.69 -0.81 -7.85
C SER A 91 15.39 -1.99 -6.95
N GLY A 92 14.42 -2.85 -7.29
CA GLY A 92 14.16 -4.07 -6.53
C GLY A 92 15.37 -4.99 -6.44
N PHE A 93 16.13 -5.12 -7.51
CA PHE A 93 17.39 -5.86 -7.48
C PHE A 93 18.44 -5.20 -6.57
N ILE A 94 18.57 -3.87 -6.63
CA ILE A 94 19.47 -3.10 -5.76
C ILE A 94 19.06 -3.26 -4.28
N GLU A 95 17.76 -3.24 -3.97
CA GLU A 95 17.25 -3.46 -2.60
C GLU A 95 17.64 -4.84 -2.05
N VAL A 96 17.56 -5.89 -2.86
CA VAL A 96 18.01 -7.25 -2.47
C VAL A 96 19.49 -7.24 -2.11
N ILE A 97 20.33 -6.58 -2.92
CA ILE A 97 21.77 -6.47 -2.66
C ILE A 97 22.03 -5.64 -1.39
N TRP A 98 21.32 -4.53 -1.22
CA TRP A 98 21.42 -3.65 -0.06
C TRP A 98 21.15 -4.41 1.24
N LEU A 99 20.02 -5.09 1.35
CA LEU A 99 19.68 -5.83 2.56
C LEU A 99 20.60 -7.05 2.77
N LYS A 100 21.03 -7.73 1.69
CA LYS A 100 22.01 -8.81 1.77
C LYS A 100 23.36 -8.33 2.34
N TYR A 101 23.78 -7.13 1.97
CA TYR A 101 25.00 -6.51 2.51
C TYR A 101 24.87 -6.34 4.05
N PHE A 102 23.76 -5.82 4.56
CA PHE A 102 23.53 -5.65 5.99
C PHE A 102 23.39 -6.98 6.73
N LEU A 103 22.73 -7.98 6.15
CA LEU A 103 22.68 -9.33 6.71
C LEU A 103 24.09 -9.93 6.87
N ASN A 104 24.92 -9.79 5.86
CA ASN A 104 26.31 -10.27 5.91
C ASN A 104 27.13 -9.53 6.98
N ARG A 105 26.92 -8.22 7.14
CA ARG A 105 27.58 -7.41 8.18
C ARG A 105 27.23 -7.84 9.59
N GLU A 106 25.98 -8.29 9.81
CA GLU A 106 25.53 -8.86 11.08
C GLU A 106 25.91 -10.35 11.22
N SER A 107 26.75 -10.89 10.32
CA SER A 107 27.15 -12.30 10.29
C SER A 107 25.99 -13.30 10.14
N ILE A 108 24.83 -12.83 9.66
CA ILE A 108 23.65 -13.65 9.43
C ILE A 108 23.79 -14.28 8.05
N ARG A 109 24.14 -15.57 8.01
CA ARG A 109 24.24 -16.33 6.75
C ARG A 109 22.95 -17.09 6.50
N ILE A 110 22.17 -16.64 5.54
CA ILE A 110 20.99 -17.37 5.07
C ILE A 110 21.48 -18.43 4.09
N ARG A 111 21.31 -19.69 4.42
CA ARG A 111 21.51 -20.81 3.49
C ARG A 111 20.13 -21.35 3.12
N PRO A 112 19.68 -21.18 1.87
CA PRO A 112 18.42 -21.78 1.44
C PRO A 112 18.55 -23.31 1.44
N ASP A 113 17.76 -23.98 2.27
CA ASP A 113 17.58 -25.42 2.16
C ASP A 113 16.43 -25.69 1.18
N VAL A 114 16.77 -26.31 0.03
CA VAL A 114 15.83 -26.51 -1.07
C VAL A 114 15.12 -27.87 -0.98
N HIS A 115 15.33 -28.63 0.09
CA HIS A 115 14.70 -29.94 0.28
C HIS A 115 13.24 -29.77 0.72
N ILE A 116 12.34 -29.53 -0.24
CA ILE A 116 10.90 -29.31 -0.02
C ILE A 116 10.26 -30.41 0.83
N ARG A 117 10.73 -31.65 0.69
CA ARG A 117 10.21 -32.80 1.43
C ARG A 117 10.51 -32.75 2.94
N THR A 118 11.69 -32.27 3.30
CA THR A 118 12.13 -32.05 4.68
C THR A 118 11.39 -30.86 5.29
N LEU A 119 11.21 -29.79 4.52
CA LEU A 119 10.51 -28.57 4.93
C LEU A 119 9.02 -28.85 5.26
N MET A 120 8.34 -29.68 4.49
CA MET A 120 6.93 -30.01 4.75
C MET A 120 6.72 -30.91 5.98
N GLN A 121 7.74 -31.62 6.43
CA GLN A 121 7.69 -32.47 7.63
C GLN A 121 8.06 -31.76 8.92
N ASP A 122 8.65 -30.54 8.79
CA ASP A 122 9.06 -29.75 9.94
C ASP A 122 7.85 -29.16 10.68
N LYS A 123 7.74 -29.46 11.98
CA LYS A 123 6.66 -28.96 12.85
C LYS A 123 6.67 -27.44 12.99
N GLU A 124 7.83 -26.83 12.96
CA GLU A 124 7.99 -25.37 13.11
C GLU A 124 7.44 -24.68 11.86
N ILE A 125 7.75 -25.17 10.68
CA ILE A 125 7.24 -24.66 9.41
C ILE A 125 5.72 -24.82 9.33
N ARG A 126 5.18 -25.98 9.75
CA ARG A 126 3.73 -26.20 9.79
C ARG A 126 3.04 -25.24 10.77
N THR A 127 3.66 -24.95 11.90
CA THR A 127 3.15 -23.98 12.87
C THR A 127 3.19 -22.56 12.33
N LEU A 128 4.26 -22.20 11.62
CA LEU A 128 4.40 -20.92 10.92
C LEU A 128 3.28 -20.73 9.91
N PHE A 129 3.04 -21.70 9.02
CA PHE A 129 1.94 -21.63 8.04
C PHE A 129 0.57 -21.47 8.71
N LYS A 130 0.30 -22.20 9.79
CA LYS A 130 -0.97 -22.05 10.52
C LYS A 130 -1.15 -20.66 11.13
N ARG A 131 -0.07 -20.01 11.55
CA ARG A 131 -0.13 -18.65 12.10
C ARG A 131 -0.25 -17.56 11.03
N ILE A 132 0.37 -17.78 9.86
CA ILE A 132 0.34 -16.83 8.74
C ILE A 132 -0.99 -16.91 7.97
N ALA A 133 -1.59 -18.10 7.83
CA ALA A 133 -2.77 -18.33 7.01
C ALA A 133 -3.94 -17.34 7.27
N PRO A 134 -4.35 -17.04 8.50
CA PRO A 134 -5.41 -16.06 8.74
C PRO A 134 -5.05 -14.64 8.25
N GLY A 135 -3.78 -14.24 8.43
CA GLY A 135 -3.29 -12.95 7.95
C GLY A 135 -3.28 -12.87 6.41
N VAL A 136 -2.87 -13.94 5.74
CA VAL A 136 -2.89 -14.03 4.27
C VAL A 136 -4.31 -13.94 3.73
N VAL A 137 -5.28 -14.63 4.37
CA VAL A 137 -6.70 -14.55 3.98
C VAL A 137 -7.23 -13.12 4.15
N GLY A 138 -6.95 -12.48 5.28
CA GLY A 138 -7.37 -11.09 5.52
C GLY A 138 -6.77 -10.10 4.52
N ALA A 139 -5.48 -10.22 4.23
CA ALA A 139 -4.82 -9.40 3.21
C ALA A 139 -5.35 -9.70 1.80
N GLY A 140 -5.70 -10.96 1.51
CA GLY A 140 -6.28 -11.37 0.24
C GLY A 140 -7.64 -10.72 -0.02
N ILE A 141 -8.51 -10.63 0.98
CA ILE A 141 -9.83 -9.96 0.86
C ILE A 141 -9.65 -8.49 0.50
N TYR A 142 -8.73 -7.79 1.18
CA TYR A 142 -8.42 -6.40 0.85
C TYR A 142 -7.91 -6.24 -0.59
N GLN A 143 -7.06 -7.17 -1.03
CA GLN A 143 -6.52 -7.14 -2.39
C GLN A 143 -7.59 -7.41 -3.45
N ILE A 144 -8.57 -8.28 -3.17
CA ILE A 144 -9.71 -8.51 -4.07
C ILE A 144 -10.53 -7.23 -4.25
N ASN A 145 -10.81 -6.48 -3.17
CA ASN A 145 -11.47 -5.18 -3.26
C ASN A 145 -10.74 -4.23 -4.21
N MET A 146 -9.42 -4.08 -4.03
CA MET A 146 -8.60 -3.22 -4.89
C MET A 146 -8.63 -3.64 -6.37
N VAL A 147 -8.70 -4.95 -6.63
CA VAL A 147 -8.84 -5.49 -7.99
C VAL A 147 -10.22 -5.15 -8.57
N VAL A 148 -11.30 -5.35 -7.82
CA VAL A 148 -12.66 -5.01 -8.25
C VAL A 148 -12.76 -3.52 -8.54
N ASP A 149 -12.27 -2.65 -7.65
CA ASP A 149 -12.24 -1.21 -7.86
C ASP A 149 -11.47 -0.83 -9.14
N THR A 150 -10.33 -1.45 -9.38
CA THR A 150 -9.53 -1.20 -10.59
C THR A 150 -10.27 -1.61 -11.86
N ILE A 151 -10.97 -2.74 -11.85
CA ILE A 151 -11.78 -3.21 -12.97
C ILE A 151 -12.90 -2.22 -13.26
N LEU A 152 -13.67 -1.82 -12.24
CA LEU A 152 -14.78 -0.89 -12.38
C LEU A 152 -14.32 0.47 -12.91
N VAL A 153 -13.24 1.01 -12.35
CA VAL A 153 -12.67 2.28 -12.78
C VAL A 153 -12.16 2.23 -14.23
N SER A 154 -11.62 1.08 -14.66
CA SER A 154 -11.16 0.91 -16.04
C SER A 154 -12.28 1.00 -17.06
N LEU A 155 -13.53 0.71 -16.66
CA LEU A 155 -14.72 0.75 -17.53
C LEU A 155 -15.33 2.16 -17.66
N VAL A 156 -14.99 3.09 -16.75
CA VAL A 156 -15.63 4.41 -16.73
C VAL A 156 -15.10 5.31 -17.83
N SER A 157 -13.78 5.46 -17.92
CA SER A 157 -13.15 6.26 -19.00
C SER A 157 -11.64 6.03 -19.07
N GLY A 158 -11.02 6.39 -20.19
CA GLY A 158 -9.60 6.15 -20.44
C GLY A 158 -8.60 6.85 -19.51
N GLY A 159 -9.06 7.81 -18.69
CA GLY A 159 -8.24 8.54 -17.73
C GLY A 159 -8.61 8.30 -16.26
N ALA A 160 -9.73 7.63 -15.98
CA ALA A 160 -10.30 7.50 -14.64
C ALA A 160 -9.34 6.86 -13.64
N VAL A 161 -8.60 5.84 -14.04
CA VAL A 161 -7.58 5.18 -13.19
C VAL A 161 -6.53 6.19 -12.74
N SER A 162 -6.06 7.05 -13.63
CA SER A 162 -5.04 8.06 -13.30
C SER A 162 -5.60 9.14 -12.38
N TRP A 163 -6.81 9.66 -12.64
CA TRP A 163 -7.43 10.70 -11.81
C TRP A 163 -7.65 10.21 -10.38
N LEU A 164 -8.19 9.01 -10.21
CA LEU A 164 -8.38 8.42 -8.88
C LEU A 164 -7.04 8.10 -8.20
N TYR A 165 -6.03 7.68 -8.95
CA TYR A 165 -4.70 7.44 -8.40
C TYR A 165 -4.09 8.72 -7.80
N TYR A 166 -4.10 9.84 -8.53
CA TYR A 166 -3.58 11.12 -8.02
C TYR A 166 -4.39 11.64 -6.84
N ALA A 167 -5.71 11.59 -6.89
CA ALA A 167 -6.57 11.97 -5.77
C ALA A 167 -6.29 11.12 -4.51
N ASN A 168 -6.16 9.80 -4.67
CA ASN A 168 -5.84 8.88 -3.57
C ASN A 168 -4.47 9.18 -2.96
N ARG A 169 -3.45 9.55 -3.76
CA ARG A 169 -2.13 9.92 -3.26
C ARG A 169 -2.17 11.11 -2.33
N LEU A 170 -2.95 12.14 -2.65
CA LEU A 170 -3.14 13.29 -1.76
C LEU A 170 -3.89 12.91 -0.49
N GLN A 171 -4.95 12.12 -0.60
CA GLN A 171 -5.70 11.64 0.57
C GLN A 171 -4.80 10.83 1.52
N GLN A 172 -3.86 10.05 0.99
CA GLN A 172 -2.94 9.26 1.80
C GLN A 172 -1.99 10.09 2.66
N LEU A 173 -1.74 11.37 2.35
CA LEU A 173 -0.85 12.22 3.16
C LEU A 173 -1.41 12.43 4.57
N PRO A 174 -2.61 13.03 4.78
CA PRO A 174 -3.15 13.17 6.11
C PRO A 174 -3.48 11.82 6.76
N LEU A 175 -3.97 10.84 5.98
CA LEU A 175 -4.25 9.51 6.50
C LEU A 175 -3.00 8.79 7.00
N GLY A 176 -1.87 8.94 6.31
CA GLY A 176 -0.58 8.38 6.71
C GLY A 176 -0.05 9.02 7.97
N VAL A 177 -0.07 10.37 8.05
CA VAL A 177 0.44 11.08 9.23
C VAL A 177 -0.45 10.83 10.46
N ILE A 178 -1.76 11.09 10.34
CA ILE A 178 -2.69 11.01 11.46
C ILE A 178 -2.96 9.56 11.84
N GLY A 179 -3.32 8.74 10.85
CA GLY A 179 -3.71 7.34 11.08
C GLY A 179 -2.54 6.46 11.54
N ALA A 180 -1.34 6.67 10.99
CA ALA A 180 -0.17 5.91 11.43
C ALA A 180 0.27 6.31 12.84
N ALA A 181 0.31 7.61 13.15
CA ALA A 181 0.67 8.09 14.49
C ALA A 181 -0.26 7.50 15.56
N ILE A 182 -1.57 7.53 15.31
CA ILE A 182 -2.57 6.94 16.22
C ILE A 182 -2.37 5.43 16.34
N SER A 183 -2.26 4.70 15.23
CA SER A 183 -2.17 3.23 15.26
C SER A 183 -0.91 2.74 15.99
N VAL A 184 0.23 3.38 15.75
CA VAL A 184 1.52 3.00 16.35
C VAL A 184 1.53 3.29 17.86
N ALA A 185 1.00 4.44 18.29
CA ALA A 185 0.98 4.81 19.69
C ALA A 185 -0.09 4.04 20.50
N LEU A 186 -1.25 3.79 19.87
CA LEU A 186 -2.42 3.27 20.55
C LEU A 186 -2.30 1.78 20.91
N LEU A 187 -1.79 0.95 19.99
CA LEU A 187 -1.73 -0.50 20.17
C LEU A 187 -0.96 -0.95 21.42
N PRO A 188 0.28 -0.47 21.68
CA PRO A 188 1.01 -0.86 22.91
C PRO A 188 0.33 -0.36 24.16
N LEU A 189 -0.27 0.84 24.13
CA LEU A 189 -0.93 1.44 25.28
C LEU A 189 -2.20 0.66 25.66
N LEU A 190 -3.05 0.33 24.67
CA LEU A 190 -4.23 -0.51 24.86
C LEU A 190 -3.86 -1.90 25.38
N SER A 191 -2.85 -2.53 24.77
CA SER A 191 -2.41 -3.88 25.18
C SER A 191 -1.94 -3.91 26.63
N ARG A 192 -1.23 -2.88 27.09
CA ARG A 192 -0.80 -2.76 28.50
C ARG A 192 -2.00 -2.61 29.44
N LYS A 193 -2.92 -1.68 29.14
CA LYS A 193 -4.09 -1.43 29.98
C LYS A 193 -5.02 -2.65 30.06
N LEU A 194 -5.28 -3.31 28.95
CA LEU A 194 -6.12 -4.51 28.91
C LEU A 194 -5.47 -5.68 29.69
N LYS A 195 -4.16 -5.88 29.59
CA LYS A 195 -3.43 -6.91 30.37
C LYS A 195 -3.44 -6.61 31.87
N ALA A 196 -3.45 -5.32 32.26
CA ALA A 196 -3.56 -4.90 33.66
C ALA A 196 -5.01 -4.99 34.20
N GLY A 197 -6.00 -5.35 33.38
CA GLY A 197 -7.43 -5.36 33.77
C GLY A 197 -8.08 -3.99 33.86
N GLU A 198 -7.38 -2.93 33.44
CA GLU A 198 -7.83 -1.53 33.51
C GLU A 198 -8.75 -1.17 32.33
N ILE A 199 -9.91 -1.85 32.25
CA ILE A 199 -10.82 -1.74 31.09
C ILE A 199 -11.33 -0.31 30.88
N ARG A 200 -11.67 0.41 31.96
CA ARG A 200 -12.15 1.80 31.89
C ARG A 200 -11.08 2.74 31.35
N GLU A 201 -9.83 2.55 31.77
CA GLU A 201 -8.73 3.37 31.27
C GLU A 201 -8.40 3.05 29.80
N ALA A 202 -8.47 1.77 29.43
CA ALA A 202 -8.32 1.38 28.03
C ALA A 202 -9.40 2.05 27.14
N ALA A 203 -10.66 2.09 27.59
CA ALA A 203 -11.74 2.78 26.90
C ALA A 203 -11.47 4.28 26.79
N ALA A 204 -11.07 4.95 27.88
CA ALA A 204 -10.75 6.37 27.87
C ALA A 204 -9.58 6.72 26.93
N VAL A 205 -8.58 5.86 26.82
CA VAL A 205 -7.49 6.02 25.86
C VAL A 205 -8.00 5.88 24.43
N GLN A 206 -8.86 4.90 24.19
CA GLN A 206 -9.50 4.68 22.90
C GLN A 206 -10.33 5.90 22.46
N ASP A 207 -11.16 6.43 23.35
CA ASP A 207 -12.00 7.61 23.10
C ASP A 207 -11.15 8.84 22.75
N LYS A 208 -10.06 9.08 23.49
CA LYS A 208 -9.12 10.16 23.18
C LYS A 208 -8.50 10.00 21.79
N ALA A 209 -8.12 8.79 21.41
CA ALA A 209 -7.56 8.54 20.10
C ALA A 209 -8.56 8.83 18.97
N VAL A 210 -9.83 8.47 19.16
CA VAL A 210 -10.90 8.79 18.20
C VAL A 210 -11.12 10.30 18.13
N ILE A 211 -11.23 10.99 19.29
CA ILE A 211 -11.41 12.44 19.34
C ILE A 211 -10.26 13.18 18.64
N TYR A 212 -9.01 12.85 18.96
CA TYR A 212 -7.86 13.48 18.31
C TYR A 212 -7.78 13.16 16.83
N GLY A 213 -8.11 11.91 16.43
CA GLY A 213 -8.21 11.54 15.03
C GLY A 213 -9.22 12.38 14.26
N LEU A 214 -10.40 12.58 14.82
CA LEU A 214 -11.44 13.43 14.23
C LEU A 214 -11.05 14.92 14.23
N MET A 215 -10.49 15.42 15.33
CA MET A 215 -10.02 16.81 15.41
C MET A 215 -8.98 17.16 14.35
N MET A 216 -8.14 16.22 13.96
CA MET A 216 -7.12 16.44 12.93
C MET A 216 -7.63 16.14 11.51
N SER A 217 -8.48 15.11 11.35
CA SER A 217 -8.97 14.72 10.04
C SER A 217 -10.07 15.62 9.49
N LEU A 218 -10.92 16.21 10.35
CA LEU A 218 -11.98 17.12 9.90
C LEU A 218 -11.43 18.39 9.23
N PRO A 219 -10.48 19.14 9.83
CA PRO A 219 -9.86 20.27 9.15
C PRO A 219 -9.17 19.88 7.82
N ALA A 220 -8.49 18.73 7.80
CA ALA A 220 -7.85 18.23 6.57
C ALA A 220 -8.89 17.89 5.49
N ALA A 221 -10.01 17.30 5.86
CA ALA A 221 -11.13 17.02 4.95
C ALA A 221 -11.71 18.31 4.38
N VAL A 222 -11.99 19.30 5.24
CA VAL A 222 -12.50 20.63 4.81
C VAL A 222 -11.51 21.30 3.86
N LEU A 223 -10.21 21.27 4.19
CA LEU A 223 -9.17 21.82 3.33
C LEU A 223 -9.18 21.16 1.94
N PHE A 224 -9.27 19.85 1.87
CA PHE A 224 -9.33 19.14 0.59
C PHE A 224 -10.63 19.43 -0.17
N VAL A 225 -11.77 19.57 0.50
CA VAL A 225 -13.03 19.93 -0.18
C VAL A 225 -12.94 21.34 -0.76
N CYS A 226 -12.42 22.31 0.00
CA CYS A 226 -12.36 23.71 -0.39
C CYS A 226 -11.26 24.01 -1.42
N LEU A 227 -10.09 23.38 -1.27
CA LEU A 227 -8.90 23.69 -2.05
C LEU A 227 -8.51 22.61 -3.06
N ALA A 228 -9.37 21.61 -3.31
CA ALA A 228 -9.05 20.49 -4.21
C ALA A 228 -8.57 20.96 -5.59
N ASP A 229 -9.30 21.88 -6.21
CA ASP A 229 -8.98 22.35 -7.56
C ASP A 229 -7.60 23.03 -7.59
N SER A 230 -7.34 23.96 -6.67
CA SER A 230 -6.06 24.68 -6.60
C SER A 230 -4.88 23.77 -6.21
N LEU A 231 -5.12 22.75 -5.35
CA LEU A 231 -4.08 21.79 -4.98
C LEU A 231 -3.71 20.88 -6.15
N ILE A 232 -4.69 20.39 -6.89
CA ILE A 232 -4.45 19.54 -8.06
C ILE A 232 -3.79 20.34 -9.18
N GLU A 233 -4.26 21.57 -9.46
CA GLU A 233 -3.67 22.48 -10.42
C GLU A 233 -2.20 22.74 -10.11
N LEU A 234 -1.90 23.16 -8.88
CA LEU A 234 -0.55 23.47 -8.46
C LEU A 234 0.42 22.29 -8.55
N LEU A 235 -0.05 21.09 -8.19
CA LEU A 235 0.83 19.92 -8.07
C LEU A 235 0.96 19.12 -9.36
N PHE A 236 -0.10 19.06 -10.19
CA PHE A 236 -0.17 18.11 -11.29
C PHE A 236 -0.47 18.71 -12.65
N GLU A 237 -1.00 19.96 -12.76
CA GLU A 237 -1.35 20.57 -14.05
C GLU A 237 -0.09 21.01 -14.82
N HIS A 238 0.69 20.01 -15.26
CA HIS A 238 1.91 20.24 -16.03
C HIS A 238 2.01 19.23 -17.20
N GLY A 239 2.59 19.65 -18.31
CA GLY A 239 2.86 18.80 -19.47
C GLY A 239 1.60 18.28 -20.12
N ARG A 240 1.32 16.98 -20.02
CA ARG A 240 0.13 16.33 -20.61
C ARG A 240 -1.10 16.33 -19.69
N PHE A 241 -0.96 16.74 -18.44
CA PHE A 241 -2.08 16.84 -17.50
C PHE A 241 -2.80 18.17 -17.74
N THR A 242 -4.03 18.09 -18.19
CA THR A 242 -4.80 19.26 -18.65
C THR A 242 -5.77 19.77 -17.57
N ALA A 243 -6.33 20.98 -17.76
CA ALA A 243 -7.37 21.51 -16.87
C ALA A 243 -8.60 20.60 -16.74
N SER A 244 -8.93 19.80 -17.78
CA SER A 244 -9.97 18.77 -17.69
C SER A 244 -9.61 17.65 -16.73
N ASP A 245 -8.34 17.25 -16.70
CA ASP A 245 -7.83 16.23 -15.77
C ASP A 245 -7.80 16.79 -14.35
N THR A 246 -7.42 18.07 -14.20
CA THR A 246 -7.47 18.80 -12.92
C THR A 246 -8.87 18.75 -12.33
N TYR A 247 -9.89 19.15 -13.09
CA TYR A 247 -11.27 19.15 -12.63
C TYR A 247 -11.76 17.76 -12.17
N LYS A 248 -11.49 16.71 -12.98
CA LYS A 248 -11.91 15.33 -12.67
C LYS A 248 -11.18 14.76 -11.47
N THR A 249 -9.88 15.05 -11.35
CA THR A 249 -9.06 14.63 -10.20
C THR A 249 -9.48 15.36 -8.92
N ALA A 250 -9.78 16.66 -9.01
CA ALA A 250 -10.27 17.45 -7.89
C ALA A 250 -11.64 16.96 -7.41
N LEU A 251 -12.54 16.60 -8.32
CA LEU A 251 -13.82 16.00 -7.96
C LEU A 251 -13.64 14.68 -7.19
N ALA A 252 -12.73 13.82 -7.65
CA ALA A 252 -12.38 12.59 -6.95
C ALA A 252 -11.77 12.88 -5.57
N LEU A 253 -10.89 13.88 -5.45
CA LEU A 253 -10.30 14.29 -4.18
C LEU A 253 -11.37 14.80 -3.19
N LYS A 254 -12.33 15.60 -3.65
CA LYS A 254 -13.46 16.06 -2.83
C LYS A 254 -14.27 14.87 -2.30
N ALA A 255 -14.56 13.88 -3.13
CA ALA A 255 -15.26 12.67 -2.72
C ALA A 255 -14.46 11.87 -1.67
N TYR A 256 -13.18 11.68 -1.88
CA TYR A 256 -12.30 11.02 -0.91
C TYR A 256 -12.16 11.81 0.40
N ALA A 257 -12.16 13.13 0.34
CA ALA A 257 -12.05 14.00 1.52
C ALA A 257 -13.21 13.82 2.49
N VAL A 258 -14.44 13.63 1.98
CA VAL A 258 -15.62 13.31 2.82
C VAL A 258 -15.42 12.01 3.58
N GLY A 259 -14.78 11.01 2.98
CA GLY A 259 -14.48 9.73 3.61
C GLY A 259 -13.28 9.77 4.59
N LEU A 260 -12.43 10.80 4.53
CA LEU A 260 -11.19 10.86 5.30
C LEU A 260 -11.38 10.69 6.82
N PRO A 261 -12.34 11.36 7.50
CA PRO A 261 -12.58 11.15 8.93
C PRO A 261 -12.95 9.69 9.25
N CYS A 262 -13.75 9.05 8.39
CA CYS A 262 -14.14 7.65 8.58
C CYS A 262 -12.92 6.72 8.45
N TYR A 263 -12.04 6.95 7.49
CA TYR A 263 -10.79 6.18 7.36
C TYR A 263 -9.87 6.34 8.59
N VAL A 264 -9.76 7.56 9.13
CA VAL A 264 -8.98 7.80 10.36
C VAL A 264 -9.63 7.09 11.54
N MET A 265 -10.97 7.10 11.68
CA MET A 265 -11.66 6.35 12.71
C MET A 265 -11.39 4.84 12.62
N VAL A 266 -11.41 4.27 11.43
CA VAL A 266 -11.06 2.85 11.25
C VAL A 266 -9.64 2.58 11.76
N LYS A 267 -8.66 3.44 11.42
CA LYS A 267 -7.28 3.33 11.91
C LYS A 267 -7.16 3.47 13.43
N ALA A 268 -8.01 4.27 14.06
CA ALA A 268 -8.06 4.42 15.50
C ALA A 268 -8.74 3.22 16.21
N LEU A 269 -9.75 2.60 15.58
CA LEU A 269 -10.51 1.51 16.18
C LEU A 269 -9.84 0.13 16.02
N MET A 270 -9.13 -0.10 14.91
CA MET A 270 -8.47 -1.38 14.62
C MET A 270 -7.52 -1.87 15.73
N PRO A 271 -6.67 -1.03 16.36
CA PRO A 271 -5.78 -1.46 17.43
C PRO A 271 -6.50 -2.09 18.63
N ASN A 272 -7.73 -1.70 18.92
CA ASN A 272 -8.51 -2.26 20.02
C ASN A 272 -8.83 -3.75 19.81
N PHE A 273 -9.20 -4.13 18.59
CA PHE A 273 -9.43 -5.54 18.25
C PHE A 273 -8.13 -6.35 18.36
N PHE A 274 -7.04 -5.82 17.80
CA PHE A 274 -5.73 -6.49 17.88
C PHE A 274 -5.20 -6.61 19.31
N ALA A 275 -5.41 -5.59 20.14
CA ALA A 275 -5.00 -5.61 21.55
C ALA A 275 -5.77 -6.67 22.37
N ARG A 276 -6.99 -7.03 21.95
CA ARG A 276 -7.80 -8.11 22.51
C ARG A 276 -7.51 -9.48 21.89
N GLY A 277 -6.63 -9.55 20.88
CA GLY A 277 -6.33 -10.78 20.13
C GLY A 277 -7.44 -11.16 19.14
N ASP A 278 -8.43 -10.29 18.91
CA ASP A 278 -9.51 -10.52 17.95
C ASP A 278 -9.09 -10.06 16.55
N THR A 279 -8.57 -10.96 15.77
CA THR A 279 -8.24 -10.74 14.36
C THR A 279 -9.39 -11.11 13.42
N THR A 280 -10.42 -11.81 13.93
CA THR A 280 -11.51 -12.33 13.10
C THR A 280 -12.59 -11.31 12.82
N THR A 281 -12.92 -10.48 13.80
CA THR A 281 -13.94 -9.43 13.65
C THR A 281 -13.60 -8.42 12.56
N PRO A 282 -12.37 -7.83 12.49
CA PRO A 282 -11.98 -6.96 11.38
C PRO A 282 -12.11 -7.62 10.00
N VAL A 283 -11.75 -8.90 9.89
CA VAL A 283 -11.87 -9.67 8.64
C VAL A 283 -13.33 -9.84 8.22
N LYS A 284 -14.23 -10.14 9.17
CA LYS A 284 -15.68 -10.24 8.89
C LYS A 284 -16.26 -8.93 8.36
N TYR A 285 -15.89 -7.79 8.97
CA TYR A 285 -16.31 -6.47 8.49
C TYR A 285 -15.76 -6.17 7.10
N SER A 286 -14.50 -6.49 6.83
CA SER A 286 -13.92 -6.33 5.50
C SER A 286 -14.62 -7.18 4.44
N PHE A 287 -15.03 -8.41 4.79
CA PHE A 287 -15.82 -9.27 3.93
C PHE A 287 -17.23 -8.74 3.69
N CYS A 288 -17.88 -8.22 4.75
CA CYS A 288 -19.20 -7.59 4.64
C CYS A 288 -19.15 -6.36 3.71
N LEU A 289 -18.10 -5.54 3.81
CA LEU A 289 -17.87 -4.40 2.93
C LEU A 289 -17.71 -4.82 1.47
N LEU A 290 -17.00 -5.92 1.19
CA LEU A 290 -16.88 -6.47 -0.16
C LEU A 290 -18.26 -6.79 -0.78
N TYR A 291 -19.15 -7.35 0.03
CA TYR A 291 -20.48 -7.76 -0.44
C TYR A 291 -21.48 -6.59 -0.51
N THR A 292 -21.32 -5.57 0.34
CA THR A 292 -22.24 -4.42 0.44
C THR A 292 -21.74 -3.19 -0.31
N SER A 293 -20.48 -3.19 -0.78
CA SER A 293 -19.96 -2.12 -1.63
C SER A 293 -20.83 -2.07 -2.91
N PRO A 294 -21.50 -0.95 -3.20
CA PRO A 294 -22.26 -0.84 -4.43
C PRO A 294 -21.28 -0.87 -5.60
N SER A 295 -21.30 -1.97 -6.30
CA SER A 295 -20.67 -2.15 -7.61
C SER A 295 -21.38 -1.35 -8.68
#